data_51ba2bda91c8a0a432f77756e10d01fd
#
_entry.id   51ba2bda91c8a0a432f77756e10d01fd
#
_cell.length_a   1.000
_cell.length_b   1.000
_cell.length_c   1.000
_cell.angle_alpha   90.00
_cell.angle_beta   90.00
_cell.angle_gamma   90.00
#
_symmetry.space_group_name_H-M   'P 1'
#
loop_
_entity.id
_entity.type
_entity.pdbx_description
1 polymer ?
#
loop_
_entity_poly.entity_id
_entity_poly.type
_entity_poly.pdbx_seq_one_letter_code
_entity_poly.pdbx_strand_id
1 'polypeptide(L)'
;MLLLYPYYANEAEEKQGKVTIGYGHVVLETDGALYQQIQQLKKKGLIKQSFTRDKKTGKIILNPKHCKPIITKAQANKLFLKDIKIAEDRAYKALQDMPTDDDNVKYYMLYNQKIRDGLTSLCYNAGNLKHDKYSFITKGLAKCRYDYKNQKINSGDYNVSFSYFKNIKDNPNRRNEEYRLFFMNANKSMS
;
A
#
# COMPACT_ATOMS: atom_id res chain seq x y z
N MET A 1 -10.67 4.67 4.29
CA MET A 1 -11.69 4.97 5.35
C MET A 1 -10.96 5.45 6.58
N LEU A 2 -11.43 6.51 7.24
CA LEU A 2 -10.85 7.03 8.49
C LEU A 2 -11.66 6.50 9.68
N LEU A 3 -11.00 5.78 10.60
CA LEU A 3 -11.61 5.31 11.84
C LEU A 3 -10.79 5.82 13.04
N LEU A 4 -11.38 6.68 13.86
CA LEU A 4 -10.72 7.30 15.02
C LEU A 4 -10.74 6.42 16.27
N TYR A 5 -11.30 5.23 16.18
CA TYR A 5 -11.31 4.19 17.20
C TYR A 5 -10.53 2.96 16.71
N PRO A 6 -9.98 2.15 17.63
CA PRO A 6 -9.20 0.96 17.25
C PRO A 6 -10.13 -0.18 16.79
N TYR A 7 -9.66 -0.97 15.84
CA TYR A 7 -10.39 -2.10 15.27
C TYR A 7 -9.44 -3.20 14.80
N TYR A 8 -9.97 -4.40 14.59
CA TYR A 8 -9.29 -5.44 13.80
C TYR A 8 -9.74 -5.34 12.34
N ALA A 9 -8.81 -5.31 11.40
CA ALA A 9 -9.15 -5.17 9.99
C ALA A 9 -9.76 -6.46 9.41
N ASN A 10 -9.38 -7.62 9.96
CA ASN A 10 -9.89 -8.93 9.58
C ASN A 10 -9.64 -9.97 10.69
N GLU A 11 -10.20 -11.18 10.52
CA GLU A 11 -10.05 -12.27 11.48
C GLU A 11 -8.59 -12.70 11.73
N ALA A 12 -7.74 -12.64 10.70
CA ALA A 12 -6.34 -13.01 10.85
C ALA A 12 -5.59 -12.00 11.72
N GLU A 13 -5.88 -10.71 11.58
CA GLU A 13 -5.31 -9.67 12.43
C GLU A 13 -5.84 -9.75 13.86
N GLU A 14 -7.13 -10.07 14.04
CA GLU A 14 -7.71 -10.32 15.36
C GLU A 14 -7.00 -11.47 16.06
N LYS A 15 -6.81 -12.62 15.38
CA LYS A 15 -6.07 -13.77 15.92
C LYS A 15 -4.62 -13.44 16.28
N GLN A 16 -3.97 -12.56 15.51
CA GLN A 16 -2.62 -12.09 15.77
C GLN A 16 -2.57 -10.94 16.79
N GLY A 17 -3.73 -10.44 17.23
CA GLY A 17 -3.82 -9.28 18.12
C GLY A 17 -3.32 -7.97 17.50
N LYS A 18 -3.24 -7.87 16.17
CA LYS A 18 -2.86 -6.66 15.44
C LYS A 18 -4.03 -5.69 15.37
N VAL A 19 -3.88 -4.53 15.98
CA VAL A 19 -4.91 -3.50 16.03
C VAL A 19 -4.59 -2.38 15.06
N THR A 20 -5.59 -1.98 14.30
CA THR A 20 -5.51 -0.92 13.31
C THR A 20 -6.31 0.30 13.77
N ILE A 21 -5.87 1.52 13.40
CA ILE A 21 -6.54 2.79 13.72
C ILE A 21 -6.29 3.82 12.61
N GLY A 22 -7.09 4.87 12.57
CA GLY A 22 -6.90 5.98 11.63
C GLY A 22 -7.18 5.59 10.18
N TYR A 23 -6.22 5.78 9.32
CA TYR A 23 -6.27 5.45 7.89
C TYR A 23 -5.72 4.05 7.56
N GLY A 24 -5.58 3.19 8.54
CA GLY A 24 -5.02 1.84 8.35
C GLY A 24 -3.68 1.64 9.06
N HIS A 25 -3.32 2.54 9.99
CA HIS A 25 -2.12 2.41 10.81
C HIS A 25 -2.21 1.21 11.75
N VAL A 26 -1.30 0.25 11.63
CA VAL A 26 -1.16 -0.86 12.58
C VAL A 26 -0.37 -0.37 13.79
N VAL A 27 -1.00 -0.41 14.97
CA VAL A 27 -0.40 0.10 16.20
C VAL A 27 0.68 -0.86 16.70
N LEU A 28 1.90 -0.33 16.87
CA LEU A 28 3.09 -1.05 17.31
C LEU A 28 3.58 -0.52 18.67
N GLU A 29 4.44 -1.28 19.34
CA GLU A 29 5.07 -0.85 20.61
C GLU A 29 5.76 0.51 20.49
N THR A 30 6.33 0.80 19.33
CA THR A 30 6.99 2.08 19.03
C THR A 30 6.04 3.28 19.01
N ASP A 31 4.73 3.08 19.07
CA ASP A 31 3.73 4.14 19.16
C ASP A 31 3.47 4.58 20.62
N GLY A 32 4.21 4.03 21.58
CA GLY A 32 4.29 4.50 22.95
C GLY A 32 2.94 4.53 23.67
N ALA A 33 2.49 5.72 24.09
CA ALA A 33 1.25 5.89 24.86
C ALA A 33 0.00 5.34 24.12
N LEU A 34 -0.06 5.47 22.80
CA LEU A 34 -1.15 4.92 21.98
C LEU A 34 -1.18 3.39 22.11
N TYR A 35 -0.03 2.73 22.02
CA TYR A 35 0.07 1.28 22.18
C TYR A 35 -0.43 0.84 23.58
N GLN A 36 0.00 1.52 24.65
CA GLN A 36 -0.45 1.21 26.02
C GLN A 36 -1.97 1.34 26.17
N GLN A 37 -2.56 2.40 25.62
CA GLN A 37 -4.00 2.60 25.61
C GLN A 37 -4.73 1.45 24.87
N ILE A 38 -4.20 1.03 23.72
CA ILE A 38 -4.72 -0.11 22.95
C ILE A 38 -4.66 -1.40 23.75
N GLN A 39 -3.56 -1.68 24.47
CA GLN A 39 -3.45 -2.88 25.30
C GLN A 39 -4.52 -2.91 26.41
N GLN A 40 -4.82 -1.78 27.02
CA GLN A 40 -5.90 -1.68 28.02
C GLN A 40 -7.27 -1.97 27.41
N LEU A 41 -7.56 -1.44 26.20
CA LEU A 41 -8.81 -1.69 25.50
C LEU A 41 -8.95 -3.16 25.08
N LYS A 42 -7.85 -3.79 24.65
CA LYS A 42 -7.80 -5.25 24.36
C LYS A 42 -8.16 -6.07 25.59
N LYS A 43 -7.53 -5.80 26.73
CA LYS A 43 -7.82 -6.50 28.00
C LYS A 43 -9.29 -6.38 28.41
N LYS A 44 -9.94 -5.27 28.08
CA LYS A 44 -11.38 -5.04 28.34
C LYS A 44 -12.32 -5.63 27.27
N GLY A 45 -11.80 -6.25 26.23
CA GLY A 45 -12.58 -6.80 25.11
C GLY A 45 -13.32 -5.74 24.28
N LEU A 46 -12.86 -4.49 24.30
CA LEU A 46 -13.51 -3.36 23.63
C LEU A 46 -13.11 -3.16 22.18
N ILE A 47 -12.14 -3.94 21.66
CA ILE A 47 -11.72 -3.88 20.27
C ILE A 47 -12.42 -4.99 19.50
N LYS A 48 -13.08 -4.63 18.40
CA LYS A 48 -13.82 -5.54 17.52
C LYS A 48 -13.40 -5.35 16.06
N GLN A 49 -13.79 -6.28 15.19
CA GLN A 49 -13.61 -6.10 13.76
C GLN A 49 -14.41 -4.88 13.26
N SER A 50 -13.84 -4.11 12.33
CA SER A 50 -14.51 -2.95 11.74
C SER A 50 -15.67 -3.34 10.82
N PHE A 51 -15.61 -4.53 10.26
CA PHE A 51 -16.66 -5.08 9.40
C PHE A 51 -16.67 -6.59 9.46
N THR A 52 -17.80 -7.17 9.10
CA THR A 52 -17.95 -8.59 8.80
C THR A 52 -18.41 -8.74 7.34
N ARG A 53 -18.20 -9.92 6.78
CA ARG A 53 -18.71 -10.25 5.45
C ARG A 53 -19.88 -11.22 5.62
N ASP A 54 -21.03 -10.87 5.05
CA ASP A 54 -22.17 -11.77 4.97
C ASP A 54 -21.77 -13.03 4.20
N LYS A 55 -21.95 -14.19 4.82
CA LYS A 55 -21.49 -15.47 4.24
C LYS A 55 -22.30 -15.89 3.01
N LYS A 56 -23.57 -15.44 2.88
CA LYS A 56 -24.44 -15.82 1.77
C LYS A 56 -24.30 -14.86 0.58
N THR A 57 -24.27 -13.58 0.84
CA THR A 57 -24.28 -12.53 -0.20
C THR A 57 -22.90 -11.96 -0.52
N GLY A 58 -21.90 -12.23 0.31
CA GLY A 58 -20.56 -11.63 0.19
C GLY A 58 -20.52 -10.13 0.52
N LYS A 59 -21.65 -9.51 0.89
CA LYS A 59 -21.73 -8.08 1.20
C LYS A 59 -20.94 -7.76 2.47
N ILE A 60 -20.27 -6.61 2.45
CA ILE A 60 -19.61 -6.05 3.64
C ILE A 60 -20.66 -5.43 4.53
N ILE A 61 -20.68 -5.86 5.78
CA ILE A 61 -21.53 -5.31 6.86
C ILE A 61 -20.59 -4.56 7.80
N LEU A 62 -20.78 -3.25 7.90
CA LEU A 62 -20.04 -2.43 8.86
C LEU A 62 -20.51 -2.76 10.27
N ASN A 63 -19.57 -3.10 11.14
CA ASN A 63 -19.87 -3.33 12.54
C ASN A 63 -20.07 -1.98 13.26
N PRO A 64 -20.98 -1.88 14.22
CA PRO A 64 -21.16 -0.67 14.99
C PRO A 64 -19.87 -0.34 15.77
N LYS A 65 -19.69 0.93 16.08
CA LYS A 65 -18.57 1.40 16.91
C LYS A 65 -18.68 0.75 18.30
N HIS A 66 -17.62 0.08 18.72
CA HIS A 66 -17.57 -0.60 20.01
C HIS A 66 -16.85 0.21 21.09
N CYS A 67 -16.10 1.20 20.71
CA CYS A 67 -15.43 2.13 21.62
C CYS A 67 -15.50 3.57 21.09
N LYS A 68 -15.27 4.51 22.01
CA LYS A 68 -15.16 5.93 21.65
C LYS A 68 -13.89 6.17 20.81
N PRO A 69 -13.87 7.25 20.01
CA PRO A 69 -12.64 7.73 19.39
C PRO A 69 -11.54 7.92 20.45
N ILE A 70 -10.35 7.41 20.19
CA ILE A 70 -9.18 7.55 21.07
C ILE A 70 -8.08 8.40 20.45
N ILE A 71 -8.22 8.75 19.18
CA ILE A 71 -7.34 9.71 18.48
C ILE A 71 -8.20 10.76 17.78
N THR A 72 -7.61 11.92 17.59
CA THR A 72 -8.17 13.00 16.76
C THR A 72 -7.84 12.77 15.27
N LYS A 73 -8.54 13.49 14.39
CA LYS A 73 -8.21 13.50 12.95
C LYS A 73 -6.77 13.97 12.69
N ALA A 74 -6.30 14.96 13.45
CA ALA A 74 -4.92 15.46 13.33
C ALA A 74 -3.89 14.38 13.69
N GLN A 75 -4.13 13.63 14.77
CA GLN A 75 -3.30 12.47 15.14
C GLN A 75 -3.33 11.37 14.09
N ALA A 76 -4.52 11.06 13.54
CA ALA A 76 -4.65 10.08 12.45
C ALA A 76 -3.87 10.51 11.20
N ASN A 77 -3.91 11.80 10.83
CA ASN A 77 -3.12 12.35 9.72
C ASN A 77 -1.62 12.21 9.99
N LYS A 78 -1.16 12.49 11.22
CA LYS A 78 0.26 12.34 11.58
C LYS A 78 0.74 10.89 11.47
N LEU A 79 -0.06 9.93 11.94
CA LEU A 79 0.23 8.50 11.78
C LEU A 79 0.28 8.10 10.30
N PHE A 80 -0.69 8.57 9.51
CA PHE A 80 -0.72 8.31 8.06
C PHE A 80 0.52 8.83 7.35
N LEU A 81 0.96 10.05 7.63
CA LEU A 81 2.17 10.63 7.03
C LEU A 81 3.43 9.84 7.42
N LYS A 82 3.51 9.37 8.67
CA LYS A 82 4.60 8.48 9.11
C LYS A 82 4.62 7.19 8.29
N ASP A 83 3.46 6.56 8.09
CA ASP A 83 3.35 5.31 7.35
C ASP A 83 3.64 5.49 5.86
N ILE A 84 3.18 6.60 5.25
CA ILE A 84 3.49 6.95 3.86
C ILE A 84 5.00 7.12 3.67
N LYS A 85 5.69 7.80 4.59
CA LYS A 85 7.14 7.93 4.51
C LYS A 85 7.86 6.59 4.52
N ILE A 86 7.43 5.68 5.38
CA ILE A 86 7.97 4.31 5.40
C ILE A 86 7.70 3.57 4.07
N ALA A 87 6.52 3.78 3.49
CA ALA A 87 6.17 3.18 2.22
C ALA A 87 6.97 3.78 1.04
N GLU A 88 7.22 5.10 1.06
CA GLU A 88 8.10 5.78 0.10
C GLU A 88 9.53 5.25 0.16
N ASP A 89 10.09 5.13 1.36
CA ASP A 89 11.45 4.61 1.56
C ASP A 89 11.57 3.16 1.05
N ARG A 90 10.54 2.33 1.26
CA ARG A 90 10.47 0.96 0.73
C ARG A 90 10.38 0.93 -0.79
N ALA A 91 9.55 1.77 -1.38
CA ALA A 91 9.41 1.88 -2.83
C ALA A 91 10.71 2.36 -3.48
N TYR A 92 11.32 3.39 -2.91
CA TYR A 92 12.62 3.91 -3.36
C TYR A 92 13.71 2.84 -3.31
N LYS A 93 13.82 2.14 -2.18
CA LYS A 93 14.80 1.06 -2.02
C LYS A 93 14.56 -0.10 -2.99
N ALA A 94 13.29 -0.44 -3.26
CA ALA A 94 12.97 -1.48 -4.24
C ALA A 94 13.41 -1.10 -5.65
N LEU A 95 13.32 0.18 -6.03
CA LEU A 95 13.82 0.69 -7.30
C LEU A 95 15.35 0.76 -7.36
N GLN A 96 16.01 1.16 -6.26
CA GLN A 96 17.47 1.14 -6.17
C GLN A 96 18.05 -0.27 -6.32
N ASP A 97 17.40 -1.25 -5.69
CA ASP A 97 17.81 -2.66 -5.70
C ASP A 97 17.28 -3.42 -6.94
N MET A 98 16.67 -2.72 -7.90
CA MET A 98 16.14 -3.33 -9.11
C MET A 98 17.26 -4.00 -9.93
N PRO A 99 17.10 -5.27 -10.35
CA PRO A 99 18.13 -6.02 -11.05
C PRO A 99 18.19 -5.65 -12.55
N THR A 100 18.65 -4.44 -12.85
CA THR A 100 18.90 -3.97 -14.22
C THR A 100 20.32 -3.46 -14.34
N ASP A 101 20.97 -3.77 -15.47
CA ASP A 101 22.29 -3.26 -15.83
C ASP A 101 22.20 -1.94 -16.63
N ASP A 102 20.99 -1.48 -16.97
CA ASP A 102 20.75 -0.22 -17.65
C ASP A 102 20.47 0.90 -16.64
N ASP A 103 21.49 1.73 -16.40
CA ASP A 103 21.41 2.87 -15.48
C ASP A 103 20.35 3.89 -15.90
N ASN A 104 20.05 4.05 -17.19
CA ASN A 104 19.01 4.97 -17.64
C ASN A 104 17.61 4.45 -17.29
N VAL A 105 17.40 3.13 -17.36
CA VAL A 105 16.16 2.50 -16.86
C VAL A 105 16.01 2.75 -15.37
N LYS A 106 17.06 2.48 -14.59
CA LYS A 106 17.05 2.70 -13.14
C LYS A 106 16.79 4.17 -12.81
N TYR A 107 17.51 5.07 -13.45
CA TYR A 107 17.35 6.51 -13.28
C TYR A 107 15.92 6.96 -13.60
N TYR A 108 15.39 6.57 -14.76
CA TYR A 108 14.03 6.89 -15.15
C TYR A 108 13.01 6.42 -14.11
N MET A 109 13.12 5.17 -13.63
CA MET A 109 12.20 4.61 -12.64
C MET A 109 12.28 5.36 -11.31
N LEU A 110 13.49 5.70 -10.84
CA LEU A 110 13.71 6.41 -9.58
C LEU A 110 13.16 7.84 -9.59
N TYR A 111 13.22 8.53 -10.74
CA TYR A 111 12.83 9.94 -10.83
C TYR A 111 11.44 10.16 -11.42
N ASN A 112 10.79 9.13 -11.92
CA ASN A 112 9.42 9.22 -12.40
C ASN A 112 8.44 9.23 -11.21
N GLN A 113 7.82 10.40 -10.94
CA GLN A 113 6.91 10.59 -9.80
C GLN A 113 5.77 9.58 -9.79
N LYS A 114 5.17 9.28 -10.95
CA LYS A 114 4.02 8.36 -11.05
C LYS A 114 4.38 6.94 -10.69
N ILE A 115 5.57 6.49 -11.10
CA ILE A 115 6.08 5.17 -10.73
C ILE A 115 6.30 5.12 -9.22
N ARG A 116 6.90 6.16 -8.64
CA ARG A 116 7.08 6.25 -7.20
C ARG A 116 5.76 6.25 -6.44
N ASP A 117 4.79 7.06 -6.87
CA ASP A 117 3.46 7.14 -6.22
C ASP A 117 2.74 5.79 -6.23
N GLY A 118 2.74 5.11 -7.38
CA GLY A 118 2.13 3.81 -7.51
C GLY A 118 2.82 2.74 -6.65
N LEU A 119 4.16 2.70 -6.64
CA LEU A 119 4.91 1.77 -5.77
C LEU A 119 4.75 2.11 -4.29
N THR A 120 4.69 3.41 -3.93
CA THR A 120 4.40 3.84 -2.57
C THR A 120 3.03 3.36 -2.12
N SER A 121 2.00 3.53 -2.96
CA SER A 121 0.66 3.00 -2.68
C SER A 121 0.66 1.49 -2.48
N LEU A 122 1.41 0.77 -3.32
CA LEU A 122 1.55 -0.67 -3.17
C LEU A 122 2.29 -1.05 -1.88
N CYS A 123 3.41 -0.39 -1.58
CA CYS A 123 4.18 -0.64 -0.35
C CYS A 123 3.38 -0.32 0.92
N TYR A 124 2.55 0.71 0.89
CA TYR A 124 1.67 1.07 2.00
C TYR A 124 0.69 -0.06 2.34
N ASN A 125 0.19 -0.79 1.33
CA ASN A 125 -0.78 -1.86 1.54
C ASN A 125 -0.18 -3.25 1.69
N ALA A 126 0.89 -3.52 0.95
CA ALA A 126 1.47 -4.84 0.81
C ALA A 126 2.76 -5.01 1.61
N GLY A 127 3.31 -3.92 2.12
CA GLY A 127 4.59 -3.93 2.83
C GLY A 127 5.80 -3.92 1.89
N ASN A 128 6.75 -4.83 2.10
CA ASN A 128 7.99 -4.85 1.35
C ASN A 128 7.82 -5.54 -0.02
N LEU A 129 8.25 -4.89 -1.11
CA LEU A 129 8.24 -5.45 -2.46
C LEU A 129 9.32 -6.52 -2.70
N LYS A 130 10.26 -6.68 -1.79
CA LYS A 130 11.26 -7.78 -1.82
C LYS A 130 10.66 -9.15 -1.51
N HIS A 131 9.45 -9.19 -0.97
CA HIS A 131 8.76 -10.45 -0.70
C HIS A 131 8.46 -11.15 -2.04
N ASP A 132 8.65 -12.46 -2.11
CA ASP A 132 8.47 -13.26 -3.35
C ASP A 132 7.16 -13.01 -4.06
N LYS A 133 6.10 -12.73 -3.30
CA LYS A 133 4.77 -12.39 -3.83
C LYS A 133 4.75 -11.13 -4.72
N TYR A 134 5.68 -10.18 -4.52
CA TYR A 134 5.70 -8.90 -5.23
C TYR A 134 7.00 -8.62 -5.99
N SER A 135 8.01 -9.49 -5.86
CA SER A 135 9.32 -9.33 -6.53
C SER A 135 9.21 -9.31 -8.06
N PHE A 136 8.12 -9.88 -8.62
CA PHE A 136 7.88 -9.85 -10.06
C PHE A 136 7.71 -8.43 -10.61
N ILE A 137 7.30 -7.45 -9.78
CA ILE A 137 7.12 -6.06 -10.20
C ILE A 137 8.47 -5.43 -10.51
N THR A 138 9.42 -5.50 -9.59
CA THR A 138 10.78 -4.96 -9.81
C THR A 138 11.52 -5.73 -10.90
N LYS A 139 11.34 -7.05 -11.00
CA LYS A 139 11.87 -7.88 -12.09
C LYS A 139 11.27 -7.50 -13.45
N GLY A 140 9.98 -7.15 -13.47
CA GLY A 140 9.30 -6.67 -14.68
C GLY A 140 9.80 -5.30 -15.10
N LEU A 141 9.92 -4.36 -14.17
CA LEU A 141 10.47 -3.03 -14.43
C LEU A 141 11.93 -3.09 -14.93
N ALA A 142 12.71 -4.02 -14.37
CA ALA A 142 14.10 -4.24 -14.77
C ALA A 142 14.28 -4.70 -16.23
N LYS A 143 13.25 -5.30 -16.83
CA LYS A 143 13.27 -5.75 -18.24
C LYS A 143 12.88 -4.66 -19.23
N CYS A 144 12.44 -3.51 -18.75
CA CYS A 144 12.12 -2.39 -19.63
C CYS A 144 13.37 -1.87 -20.33
N ARG A 145 13.22 -1.43 -21.56
CA ARG A 145 14.28 -0.82 -22.35
C ARG A 145 14.11 0.69 -22.37
N TYR A 146 15.23 1.42 -22.31
CA TYR A 146 15.22 2.87 -22.42
C TYR A 146 15.26 3.29 -23.89
N ASP A 147 14.33 4.17 -24.28
CA ASP A 147 14.30 4.79 -25.59
C ASP A 147 15.07 6.12 -25.52
N TYR A 148 16.32 6.09 -25.97
CA TYR A 148 17.22 7.25 -25.95
C TYR A 148 16.73 8.42 -26.81
N LYS A 149 16.01 8.13 -27.90
CA LYS A 149 15.49 9.16 -28.80
C LYS A 149 14.38 9.98 -28.15
N ASN A 150 13.50 9.31 -27.40
CA ASN A 150 12.34 9.91 -26.78
C ASN A 150 12.51 10.13 -25.27
N GLN A 151 13.68 9.81 -24.72
CA GLN A 151 14.03 9.93 -23.29
C GLN A 151 12.99 9.31 -22.34
N LYS A 152 12.48 8.15 -22.69
CA LYS A 152 11.44 7.44 -21.94
C LYS A 152 11.62 5.93 -22.02
N ILE A 153 10.91 5.23 -21.13
CA ILE A 153 10.82 3.77 -21.20
C ILE A 153 9.93 3.34 -22.35
N ASN A 154 10.34 2.29 -23.06
CA ASN A 154 9.56 1.67 -24.11
C ASN A 154 8.23 1.14 -23.56
N SER A 155 7.13 1.63 -24.12
CA SER A 155 5.77 1.33 -23.63
C SER A 155 5.37 -0.14 -23.77
N GLY A 156 5.92 -0.85 -24.76
CA GLY A 156 5.64 -2.28 -24.98
C GLY A 156 6.16 -3.16 -23.84
N ASP A 157 7.40 -2.90 -23.40
CA ASP A 157 8.02 -3.66 -22.30
C ASP A 157 7.31 -3.39 -20.97
N TYR A 158 6.86 -2.16 -20.79
CA TYR A 158 6.13 -1.70 -19.61
C TYR A 158 4.78 -2.41 -19.46
N ASN A 159 4.04 -2.59 -20.54
CA ASN A 159 2.72 -3.23 -20.54
C ASN A 159 2.76 -4.71 -20.11
N VAL A 160 3.79 -5.45 -20.49
CA VAL A 160 3.95 -6.86 -20.11
C VAL A 160 4.16 -7.02 -18.61
N SER A 161 4.96 -6.14 -18.00
CA SER A 161 5.29 -6.19 -16.58
C SER A 161 4.06 -5.94 -15.70
N PHE A 162 3.05 -5.28 -16.23
CA PHE A 162 1.90 -4.83 -15.46
C PHE A 162 0.59 -5.58 -15.71
N SER A 163 0.54 -6.45 -16.70
CA SER A 163 -0.54 -7.44 -16.77
C SER A 163 -0.65 -8.23 -15.46
N TYR A 164 0.47 -8.45 -14.79
CA TYR A 164 0.53 -9.07 -13.47
C TYR A 164 -0.12 -8.24 -12.34
N PHE A 165 -0.13 -6.91 -12.43
CA PHE A 165 -0.77 -6.04 -11.44
C PHE A 165 -2.28 -6.25 -11.37
N LYS A 166 -2.93 -6.50 -12.52
CA LYS A 166 -4.35 -6.83 -12.60
C LYS A 166 -4.68 -8.18 -11.96
N ASN A 167 -3.69 -9.07 -11.86
CA ASN A 167 -3.87 -10.42 -11.31
C ASN A 167 -3.69 -10.48 -9.78
N ILE A 168 -3.30 -9.37 -9.13
CA ILE A 168 -3.27 -9.31 -7.68
C ILE A 168 -4.71 -9.24 -7.16
N LYS A 169 -5.19 -10.34 -6.61
CA LYS A 169 -6.59 -10.47 -6.12
C LYS A 169 -6.91 -9.63 -4.90
N ASP A 170 -5.88 -9.10 -4.22
CA ASP A 170 -6.05 -8.30 -3.02
C ASP A 170 -6.46 -6.87 -3.40
N ASN A 171 -7.68 -6.45 -3.06
CA ASN A 171 -8.23 -5.12 -3.27
C ASN A 171 -8.25 -4.67 -4.75
N PRO A 172 -9.06 -5.28 -5.62
CA PRO A 172 -9.02 -5.07 -7.07
C PRO A 172 -9.27 -3.62 -7.50
N ASN A 173 -10.12 -2.87 -6.80
CA ASN A 173 -10.38 -1.46 -7.12
C ASN A 173 -9.12 -0.61 -6.95
N ARG A 174 -8.39 -0.81 -5.85
CA ARG A 174 -7.15 -0.10 -5.59
C ARG A 174 -6.04 -0.51 -6.57
N ARG A 175 -5.97 -1.80 -6.94
CA ARG A 175 -5.03 -2.28 -7.97
C ARG A 175 -5.31 -1.64 -9.33
N ASN A 176 -6.56 -1.42 -9.68
CA ASN A 176 -6.93 -0.70 -10.89
C ASN A 176 -6.54 0.78 -10.84
N GLU A 177 -6.64 1.44 -9.70
CA GLU A 177 -6.19 2.83 -9.55
C GLU A 177 -4.67 2.95 -9.59
N GLU A 178 -3.94 2.07 -8.90
CA GLU A 178 -2.49 1.98 -8.97
C GLU A 178 -2.04 1.69 -10.41
N TYR A 179 -2.70 0.77 -11.11
CA TYR A 179 -2.49 0.53 -12.53
C TYR A 179 -2.69 1.80 -13.37
N ARG A 180 -3.73 2.57 -13.11
CA ARG A 180 -3.96 3.84 -13.81
C ARG A 180 -2.88 4.88 -13.55
N LEU A 181 -2.39 4.98 -12.32
CA LEU A 181 -1.28 5.87 -11.98
C LEU A 181 -0.03 5.51 -12.80
N PHE A 182 0.28 4.24 -12.93
CA PHE A 182 1.43 3.77 -13.70
C PHE A 182 1.26 3.95 -15.21
N PHE A 183 0.07 3.72 -15.78
CA PHE A 183 -0.11 3.50 -17.23
C PHE A 183 -0.82 4.61 -17.99
N MET A 184 -1.91 5.16 -17.45
CA MET A 184 -2.74 6.07 -18.25
C MET A 184 -2.05 7.40 -18.56
N ASN A 185 -0.95 7.68 -17.91
CA ASN A 185 -0.23 8.93 -18.10
C ASN A 185 1.07 8.80 -18.92
N ALA A 186 1.50 7.57 -19.22
CA ALA A 186 2.57 7.38 -20.21
C ALA A 186 2.10 7.82 -21.63
N ASN A 187 0.80 7.70 -21.89
CA ASN A 187 0.21 8.05 -23.19
C ASN A 187 -0.29 9.50 -23.30
N LYS A 188 -0.44 10.26 -22.21
CA LYS A 188 -0.93 11.65 -22.24
C LYS A 188 0.15 12.71 -22.43
N SER A 189 1.41 12.36 -22.43
CA SER A 189 2.51 13.29 -22.79
C SER A 189 2.82 13.29 -24.30
N MET A 190 1.92 12.75 -25.13
CA MET A 190 2.07 12.66 -26.57
C MET A 190 0.95 13.42 -27.35
N SER A 191 0.24 14.33 -26.72
CA SER A 191 -0.67 15.24 -27.43
C SER A 191 -0.36 16.68 -27.08
#